data_acba5a74c840a367d83d288290473bbf
#
_entry.id   acba5a74c840a367d83d288290473bbf
#
_cell.length_a   1.000
_cell.length_b   1.000
_cell.length_c   1.000
_cell.angle_alpha   90.00
_cell.angle_beta   90.00
_cell.angle_gamma   90.00
#
_symmetry.space_group_name_H-M   'P 1'
#
loop_
_entity.id
_entity.type
_entity.pdbx_description
1 polymer ?
#
loop_
_entity_poly.entity_id
_entity_poly.type
_entity_poly.pdbx_seq_one_letter_code
_entity_poly.pdbx_strand_id
1 'polypeptide(L)' 'MNFSAFAKIIKEKRILYGFSQKSMALNIPIQQSRYNRIENGKIEPTFIELQAICRILEIDLTETLELKKPIRKNIYFD' A
#
# COMPACT_ATOMS: atom_id res chain seq x y z
N MET A 1 -1.28 3.42 -11.60
CA MET A 1 -0.30 2.96 -10.61
C MET A 1 0.08 1.53 -10.90
N ASN A 2 1.36 1.24 -10.84
CA ASN A 2 1.82 -0.13 -10.99
C ASN A 2 1.69 -0.82 -9.63
N PHE A 3 0.63 -1.57 -9.45
CA PHE A 3 0.38 -2.14 -8.16
C PHE A 3 1.41 -3.20 -7.75
N SER A 4 2.02 -3.88 -8.72
CA SER A 4 3.05 -4.86 -8.37
C SER A 4 4.21 -4.23 -7.61
N ALA A 5 4.65 -3.07 -8.04
CA ALA A 5 5.72 -2.37 -7.35
C ALA A 5 5.27 -1.93 -5.97
N PHE A 6 4.03 -1.47 -5.85
CA PHE A 6 3.51 -1.04 -4.56
C PHE A 6 3.35 -2.22 -3.61
N ALA A 7 2.94 -3.38 -4.14
CA ALA A 7 2.82 -4.57 -3.30
C ALA A 7 4.16 -4.94 -2.66
N LYS A 8 5.23 -4.75 -3.41
CA LYS A 8 6.57 -5.00 -2.88
C LYS A 8 6.89 -4.06 -1.73
N ILE A 9 6.53 -2.80 -1.88
CA ILE A 9 6.73 -1.82 -0.82
C ILE A 9 5.94 -2.20 0.43
N ILE A 10 4.71 -2.64 0.25
CA ILE A 10 3.87 -3.08 1.35
C ILE A 10 4.57 -4.21 2.12
N LYS A 11 5.05 -5.20 1.39
CA LYS A 11 5.69 -6.35 2.02
C LYS A 11 6.94 -5.93 2.78
N GLU A 12 7.76 -5.10 2.17
CA GLU A 12 8.99 -4.65 2.80
C GLU A 12 8.72 -3.87 4.07
N LYS A 13 7.74 -2.98 4.02
CA LYS A 13 7.39 -2.19 5.21
C LYS A 13 6.82 -3.08 6.29
N ARG A 14 5.97 -4.03 5.92
CA ARG A 14 5.40 -4.94 6.90
C ARG A 14 6.49 -5.70 7.64
N ILE A 15 7.44 -6.23 6.90
CA ILE A 15 8.54 -6.98 7.50
C ILE A 15 9.40 -6.06 8.37
N LEU A 16 9.67 -4.87 7.87
CA LEU A 16 10.46 -3.90 8.62
C LEU A 16 9.83 -3.58 9.96
N TYR A 17 8.50 -3.45 10.00
CA TYR A 17 7.80 -3.13 11.24
C TYR A 17 7.50 -4.36 12.08
N GLY A 18 7.85 -5.54 11.61
CA GLY A 18 7.66 -6.75 12.39
C GLY A 18 6.25 -7.29 12.40
N PHE A 19 5.41 -6.88 11.47
CA PHE A 19 4.03 -7.37 11.40
C PHE A 19 3.96 -8.65 10.61
N SER A 20 3.09 -9.57 11.06
CA SER A 20 2.79 -10.77 10.28
C SER A 20 1.64 -10.45 9.31
N GLN A 21 1.47 -11.31 8.30
CA GLN A 21 0.33 -11.16 7.42
C GLN A 21 -0.99 -11.31 8.19
N LYS A 22 -1.00 -12.20 9.18
CA LYS A 22 -2.18 -12.39 10.01
C LYS A 22 -2.52 -11.11 10.76
N SER A 23 -1.50 -10.47 11.32
CA SER A 23 -1.70 -9.22 12.04
C SER A 23 -2.25 -8.15 11.12
N MET A 24 -1.72 -8.03 9.92
CA MET A 24 -2.24 -7.07 8.97
C MET A 24 -3.70 -7.34 8.64
N ALA A 25 -4.03 -8.61 8.38
CA ALA A 25 -5.39 -8.96 8.01
C ALA A 25 -6.38 -8.66 9.12
N LEU A 26 -5.97 -8.87 10.37
CA LEU A 26 -6.84 -8.54 11.51
C LEU A 26 -7.10 -7.05 11.62
N ASN A 27 -6.11 -6.25 11.29
CA ASN A 27 -6.23 -4.80 11.43
C ASN A 27 -6.90 -4.12 10.25
N ILE A 28 -7.02 -4.82 9.13
CA ILE A 28 -7.66 -4.29 7.92
C ILE A 28 -9.06 -4.86 7.75
N PRO A 29 -9.56 -5.65 8.61
CA PRO A 29 -10.68 -6.62 8.59
C PRO A 29 -10.91 -7.26 7.21
N ILE A 30 -9.91 -7.99 6.75
CA ILE A 30 -10.06 -8.82 5.55
C ILE A 30 -9.51 -10.20 5.85
N GLN A 31 -9.81 -11.14 5.00
CA GLN A 31 -9.28 -12.48 5.17
C GLN A 31 -7.78 -12.49 4.87
N GLN A 32 -7.06 -13.32 5.60
CA GLN A 32 -5.62 -13.40 5.41
C GLN A 32 -5.25 -13.84 4.00
N SER A 33 -6.05 -14.74 3.42
CA SER A 33 -5.78 -15.19 2.07
C SER A 33 -5.88 -14.05 1.06
N ARG A 34 -6.85 -13.15 1.28
CA ARG A 34 -6.97 -11.98 0.41
C ARG A 34 -5.79 -11.04 0.61
N TYR A 35 -5.40 -10.80 1.86
CA TYR A 35 -4.26 -9.94 2.12
C TYR A 35 -2.99 -10.51 1.47
N ASN A 36 -2.82 -11.83 1.56
CA ASN A 36 -1.68 -12.49 0.94
C ASN A 36 -1.63 -12.20 -0.56
N ARG A 37 -2.77 -12.27 -1.23
CA ARG A 37 -2.82 -12.00 -2.66
C ARG A 37 -2.51 -10.55 -2.98
N ILE A 38 -2.98 -9.65 -2.15
CA ILE A 38 -2.67 -8.23 -2.34
C ILE A 38 -1.16 -8.02 -2.23
N GLU A 39 -0.56 -8.59 -1.21
CA GLU A 39 0.86 -8.39 -0.96
C GLU A 39 1.72 -9.03 -2.04
N ASN A 40 1.22 -10.07 -2.68
CA ASN A 40 1.93 -10.73 -3.77
C ASN A 40 1.61 -10.12 -5.14
N GLY A 41 0.84 -9.05 -5.16
CA GLY A 41 0.54 -8.35 -6.40
C GLY A 41 -0.44 -9.08 -7.30
N LYS A 42 -1.16 -10.05 -6.77
CA LYS A 42 -2.08 -10.86 -7.58
C LYS A 42 -3.44 -10.22 -7.75
N ILE A 43 -3.86 -9.44 -6.78
CA ILE A 43 -5.11 -8.68 -6.89
C ILE A 43 -4.85 -7.29 -6.35
N GLU A 44 -5.62 -6.34 -6.85
CA GLU A 44 -5.53 -4.98 -6.36
C GLU A 44 -6.47 -4.79 -5.17
N PRO A 45 -6.05 -4.05 -4.16
CA PRO A 45 -6.94 -3.76 -3.04
C PRO A 45 -7.98 -2.74 -3.45
N THR A 46 -9.08 -2.72 -2.72
CA THR A 46 -10.00 -1.59 -2.83
C THR A 46 -9.31 -0.36 -2.27
N PHE A 47 -9.87 0.82 -2.59
CA PHE A 47 -9.29 2.05 -2.08
C PHE A 47 -9.29 2.09 -0.56
N ILE A 48 -10.37 1.60 0.05
CA ILE A 48 -10.47 1.58 1.50
C ILE A 48 -9.43 0.66 2.11
N GLU A 49 -9.21 -0.49 1.50
CA GLU A 49 -8.18 -1.43 1.96
C GLU A 49 -6.80 -0.79 1.82
N LEU A 50 -6.58 -0.11 0.71
CA LEU A 50 -5.30 0.54 0.47
C LEU A 50 -5.03 1.62 1.50
N GLN A 51 -6.06 2.41 1.83
CA GLN A 51 -5.91 3.44 2.85
C GLN A 51 -5.54 2.82 4.20
N ALA A 52 -6.19 1.71 4.55
CA ALA A 52 -5.92 1.04 5.82
C ALA A 52 -4.50 0.49 5.86
N ILE A 53 -4.06 -0.12 4.77
CA ILE A 53 -2.71 -0.66 4.68
C ILE A 53 -1.69 0.47 4.84
N CYS A 54 -1.90 1.55 4.13
CA CYS A 54 -0.97 2.67 4.18
C CYS A 54 -0.91 3.29 5.57
N ARG A 55 -2.06 3.37 6.25
CA ARG A 55 -2.09 3.92 7.59
C ARG A 55 -1.30 3.06 8.57
N ILE A 56 -1.50 1.74 8.48
CA ILE A 56 -0.83 0.82 9.39
C ILE A 56 0.68 0.84 9.17
N LEU A 57 1.10 0.89 7.92
CA LEU A 57 2.51 0.81 7.57
C LEU A 57 3.15 2.19 7.43
N GLU A 58 2.40 3.23 7.73
CA GLU A 58 2.90 4.61 7.68
C GLU A 58 3.45 4.96 6.31
N ILE A 59 2.73 4.54 5.28
CA ILE A 59 3.06 4.87 3.90
C ILE A 59 2.20 6.06 3.51
N ASP A 60 2.85 7.08 2.97
CA ASP A 60 2.11 8.26 2.50
C ASP A 60 1.42 7.89 1.19
N LEU A 61 0.10 7.75 1.24
CA LEU A 61 -0.67 7.36 0.07
C LEU A 61 -0.52 8.36 -1.06
N THR A 62 -0.53 9.63 -0.72
CA THR A 62 -0.37 10.67 -1.73
C THR A 62 0.96 10.56 -2.43
N GLU A 63 2.01 10.37 -1.67
CA GLU A 63 3.34 10.20 -2.23
C GLU A 63 3.40 8.97 -3.11
N THR A 64 2.79 7.88 -2.66
CA THR A 64 2.76 6.66 -3.42
C THR A 64 2.05 6.83 -4.75
N LEU A 65 0.92 7.53 -4.73
CA LEU A 65 0.17 7.77 -5.96
C LEU A 65 0.95 8.65 -6.93
N GLU A 66 1.81 9.48 -6.42
CA GLU A 66 2.59 10.39 -7.26
C GLU A 66 3.83 9.76 -7.85
N LEU A 67 4.15 8.56 -7.44
CA LEU A 67 5.34 7.89 -7.97
C LEU A 67 5.29 7.72 -9.48
N LYS A 68 4.10 7.68 -10.04
CA LYS A 68 3.95 7.45 -11.47
C LYS A 68 3.73 8.72 -12.25
N LYS A 69 3.67 9.83 -11.58
CA LYS A 69 3.42 11.10 -12.22
C LYS A 69 4.69 11.91 -12.30
N PRO A 70 4.87 12.66 -13.39
CA PRO A 70 5.98 13.60 -13.40
C PRO A 70 5.77 14.62 -12.30
N ILE A 71 6.83 15.08 -11.75
CA ILE A 71 6.77 16.13 -10.76
C ILE A 71 6.32 17.40 -11.43
N ARG A 72 5.30 18.03 -10.87
CA ARG A 72 4.88 19.31 -11.36
C ARG A 72 5.16 20.32 -10.33
N LYS A 73 5.61 21.22 -10.78
CA LYS A 73 5.92 22.18 -9.82
C LYS A 73 4.89 23.12 -9.69
N ASN A 74 4.40 23.14 -9.85
CA ASN A 74 3.65 23.63 -9.69
C ASN A 74 3.26 24.42 -9.89
N ILE A 75 3.28 24.38 -10.22
CA ILE A 75 3.10 24.86 -10.43
C ILE A 75 2.29 25.48 -10.41
N TYR A 76 2.06 25.73 -10.16
CA TYR A 76 1.32 26.10 -9.82
C TYR A 76 1.10 26.93 -9.42
N PHE A 77 1.56 26.97 -9.32
CA PHE A 77 1.50 27.57 -8.79
C PHE A 77 1.76 28.30 -8.96
N ASP A 78 2.14 28.17 -9.06
CA ASP A 78 2.55 28.60 -9.16
C ASP A 78 2.39 29.00 -9.36
#